data_9e2ec30f99c07658781f82c51490b2d6
#
_entry.id   9e2ec30f99c07658781f82c51490b2d6
#
_cell.length_a   1.000
_cell.length_b   1.000
_cell.length_c   1.000
_cell.angle_alpha   90.00
_cell.angle_beta   90.00
_cell.angle_gamma   90.00
#
_symmetry.space_group_name_H-M   'P 1'
#
loop_
_entity.id
_entity.type
_entity.pdbx_description
1 polymer ?
#
loop_
_entity_poly.entity_id
_entity_poly.type
_entity_poly.pdbx_seq_one_letter_code
_entity_poly.pdbx_strand_id
1 'polypeptide(L)' 'MAREKSHRRFSWERQNTSTVLESDEVRLGVRVKTLEATLFMRLLDLTGAPQDQEESKAVEEALRNLAVLKEERGIA' A
#
# COMPACT_ATOMS: atom_id res chain seq x y z
N MET A 1 20.75 -6.55 11.23
CA MET A 1 20.29 -5.87 11.73
C MET A 1 19.83 -4.65 11.23
N ALA A 2 20.49 -3.69 11.18
CA ALA A 2 19.95 -2.44 10.76
C ALA A 2 19.44 -2.46 9.38
N ARG A 3 19.91 -3.32 8.58
CA ARG A 3 19.50 -3.26 7.25
C ARG A 3 18.08 -3.56 7.05
N GLU A 4 17.47 -4.22 7.92
CA GLU A 4 16.10 -4.48 7.75
C GLU A 4 15.29 -3.27 7.76
N LYS A 5 15.70 -2.24 8.45
CA LYS A 5 14.91 -1.06 8.52
C LYS A 5 14.85 -0.36 7.22
N SER A 6 15.80 -0.54 6.36
CA SER A 6 15.80 0.18 5.11
C SER A 6 14.70 -0.30 4.19
N HIS A 7 14.11 -1.46 4.46
CA HIS A 7 13.04 -1.94 3.61
C HIS A 7 11.69 -1.43 4.07
N ARG A 8 11.61 -0.84 5.24
CA ARG A 8 10.33 -0.42 5.77
C ARG A 8 10.36 1.03 6.11
N ARG A 9 10.54 1.84 5.10
CA ARG A 9 10.63 3.26 5.29
C ARG A 9 9.31 3.89 5.66
N PHE A 10 8.19 3.31 5.22
CA PHE A 10 6.88 3.87 5.49
C PHE A 10 6.05 2.87 6.28
N SER A 11 5.19 3.39 7.14
CA SER A 11 4.43 2.54 8.04
C SER A 11 3.49 1.59 7.31
N TRP A 12 3.00 1.97 6.13
CA TRP A 12 2.06 1.15 5.40
C TRP A 12 2.73 0.08 4.54
N GLU A 13 4.05 0.08 4.43
CA GLU A 13 4.73 -0.86 3.54
C GLU A 13 4.55 -2.31 3.97
N ARG A 14 4.54 -2.55 5.27
CA ARG A 14 4.35 -3.90 5.77
C ARG A 14 2.97 -4.42 5.36
N GLN A 15 1.95 -3.58 5.49
CA GLN A 15 0.61 -3.95 5.11
C GLN A 15 0.52 -4.21 3.61
N ASN A 16 1.22 -3.40 2.82
CA ASN A 16 1.26 -3.59 1.38
C ASN A 16 1.86 -4.95 1.03
N THR A 17 2.99 -5.29 1.64
CA THR A 17 3.64 -6.56 1.39
C THR A 17 2.74 -7.73 1.77
N SER A 18 2.09 -7.65 2.93
CA SER A 18 1.20 -8.71 3.37
C SER A 18 0.04 -8.89 2.41
N THR A 19 -0.46 -7.80 1.86
CA THR A 19 -1.57 -7.88 0.91
C THR A 19 -1.15 -8.58 -0.36
N VAL A 20 0.01 -8.21 -0.90
CA VAL A 20 0.48 -8.80 -2.15
C VAL A 20 0.75 -10.29 -2.00
N LEU A 21 1.20 -10.70 -0.83
CA LEU A 21 1.56 -12.10 -0.59
C LEU A 21 0.39 -12.96 -0.15
N GLU A 22 -0.78 -12.38 0.07
CA GLU A 22 -1.93 -13.16 0.53
C GLU A 22 -2.43 -14.09 -0.56
N SER A 23 -2.56 -15.38 -0.27
CA SER A 23 -3.01 -16.33 -1.26
C SER A 23 -4.49 -16.68 -1.12
N ASP A 24 -5.09 -16.42 0.04
CA ASP A 24 -6.51 -16.72 0.26
C ASP A 24 -7.33 -15.58 -0.33
N GLU A 25 -8.21 -15.90 -1.27
CA GLU A 25 -8.95 -14.87 -2.00
C GLU A 25 -9.87 -14.04 -1.12
N VAL A 26 -10.49 -14.69 -0.14
CA VAL A 26 -11.38 -13.94 0.75
C VAL A 26 -10.57 -12.96 1.59
N ARG A 27 -9.46 -13.43 2.14
CA ARG A 27 -8.61 -12.57 2.94
C ARG A 27 -7.97 -11.49 2.08
N LEU A 28 -7.63 -11.83 0.85
CA LEU A 28 -7.05 -10.85 -0.05
C LEU A 28 -8.02 -9.70 -0.27
N GLY A 29 -9.29 -10.01 -0.50
CA GLY A 29 -10.28 -8.96 -0.69
C GLY A 29 -10.36 -8.02 0.51
N VAL A 30 -10.33 -8.58 1.72
CA VAL A 30 -10.37 -7.77 2.92
C VAL A 30 -9.09 -6.93 3.05
N ARG A 31 -7.94 -7.56 2.79
CA ARG A 31 -6.68 -6.84 2.90
C ARG A 31 -6.57 -5.73 1.88
N VAL A 32 -7.08 -5.96 0.68
CA VAL A 32 -7.05 -4.94 -0.37
C VAL A 32 -7.87 -3.73 0.06
N LYS A 33 -9.07 -3.96 0.56
CA LYS A 33 -9.91 -2.84 0.99
C LYS A 33 -9.27 -2.08 2.14
N THR A 34 -8.70 -2.80 3.08
CA THR A 34 -8.06 -2.16 4.23
C THR A 34 -6.85 -1.35 3.78
N LEU A 35 -6.05 -1.92 2.88
CA LEU A 35 -4.87 -1.23 2.39
C LEU A 35 -5.26 0.00 1.58
N GLU A 36 -6.29 -0.11 0.76
CA GLU A 36 -6.75 1.03 -0.01
C GLU A 36 -7.12 2.19 0.92
N ALA A 37 -7.87 1.88 1.97
CA ALA A 37 -8.26 2.93 2.91
C ALA A 37 -7.04 3.54 3.58
N THR A 38 -6.09 2.71 3.98
CA THR A 38 -4.86 3.19 4.60
C THR A 38 -4.09 4.11 3.67
N LEU A 39 -3.97 3.71 2.41
CA LEU A 39 -3.21 4.50 1.45
C LEU A 39 -3.90 5.81 1.12
N PHE A 40 -5.23 5.79 0.98
CA PHE A 40 -5.94 7.04 0.71
C PHE A 40 -5.83 8.00 1.88
N MET A 41 -5.96 7.49 3.10
CA MET A 41 -5.82 8.36 4.27
C MET A 41 -4.41 8.94 4.34
N ARG A 42 -3.41 8.12 4.03
CA ARG A 42 -2.05 8.60 4.05
C ARG A 42 -1.82 9.67 2.98
N LEU A 43 -2.39 9.46 1.80
CA LEU A 43 -2.25 10.41 0.72
C LEU A 43 -2.87 11.76 1.11
N LEU A 44 -4.00 11.73 1.78
CA LEU A 44 -4.62 12.96 2.25
C LEU A 44 -3.74 13.67 3.26
N ASP A 45 -3.12 12.91 4.14
CA ASP A 45 -2.21 13.50 5.13
C ASP A 45 -1.00 14.15 4.47
N LEU A 46 -0.55 13.59 3.36
CA LEU A 46 0.63 14.10 2.68
C LEU A 46 0.33 15.28 1.78
N THR A 47 -0.93 15.51 1.49
CA THR A 47 -1.32 16.64 0.67
C THR A 47 -0.95 17.93 1.41
N GLY A 48 -0.19 18.78 0.85
CA GLY A 48 0.22 19.99 1.52
C GLY A 48 1.51 19.83 2.31
N ALA A 49 2.14 18.68 2.23
CA ALA A 49 3.42 18.46 2.88
C ALA A 49 4.47 18.20 1.81
N PRO A 50 4.97 19.24 1.18
CA PRO A 50 5.87 19.08 0.03
C PRO A 50 7.14 18.30 0.34
N GLN A 51 7.59 18.32 1.57
CA GLN A 51 8.79 17.57 1.92
C GLN A 51 8.58 16.08 1.89
N ASP A 52 7.33 15.63 1.80
CA ASP A 52 7.03 14.20 1.77
C ASP A 52 6.68 13.71 0.39
N GLN A 53 7.24 14.34 -0.63
CA GLN A 53 6.93 13.94 -2.00
C GLN A 53 7.34 12.52 -2.30
N GLU A 54 8.40 12.05 -1.69
CA GLU A 54 8.87 10.71 -1.94
C GLU A 54 7.84 9.68 -1.47
N GLU A 55 7.29 9.90 -0.28
CA GLU A 55 6.28 8.99 0.21
C GLU A 55 4.99 9.14 -0.60
N SER A 56 4.64 10.34 -1.00
CA SER A 56 3.47 10.57 -1.80
C SER A 56 3.52 9.78 -3.11
N LYS A 57 4.67 9.80 -3.77
CA LYS A 57 4.85 9.04 -4.98
C LYS A 57 4.76 7.54 -4.71
N ALA A 58 5.33 7.10 -3.60
CA ALA A 58 5.29 5.69 -3.25
C ALA A 58 3.85 5.24 -2.98
N VAL A 59 3.05 6.08 -2.34
CA VAL A 59 1.66 5.77 -2.08
C VAL A 59 0.88 5.67 -3.39
N GLU A 60 1.11 6.61 -4.30
CA GLU A 60 0.44 6.59 -5.59
C GLU A 60 0.79 5.34 -6.38
N GLU A 61 2.06 4.96 -6.33
CA GLU A 61 2.49 3.77 -7.02
C GLU A 61 1.87 2.52 -6.39
N ALA A 62 1.79 2.48 -5.07
CA ALA A 62 1.17 1.37 -4.38
C ALA A 62 -0.32 1.25 -4.74
N LEU A 63 -1.00 2.38 -4.84
CA LEU A 63 -2.41 2.37 -5.25
C LEU A 63 -2.57 1.85 -6.67
N ARG A 64 -1.66 2.23 -7.56
CA ARG A 64 -1.70 1.76 -8.94
C ARG A 64 -1.47 0.26 -9.00
N ASN A 65 -0.49 -0.23 -8.25
CA ASN A 65 -0.20 -1.65 -8.21
C ASN A 65 -1.37 -2.42 -7.61
N LEU A 66 -2.04 -1.83 -6.63
CA LEU A 66 -3.19 -2.45 -6.02
C LEU A 66 -4.33 -2.58 -7.02
N ALA A 67 -4.52 -1.58 -7.87
CA ALA A 67 -5.54 -1.63 -8.90
C ALA A 67 -5.27 -2.78 -9.87
N VAL A 68 -4.00 -2.97 -10.23
CA VAL A 68 -3.62 -4.07 -11.10
C VAL A 68 -3.88 -5.40 -10.43
N LEU A 69 -3.54 -5.50 -9.15
CA LEU A 69 -3.78 -6.72 -8.40
C LEU A 69 -5.27 -7.05 -8.35
N LYS A 70 -6.09 -6.06 -8.11
CA LYS A 70 -7.53 -6.26 -8.07
C LYS A 70 -8.05 -6.80 -9.41
N GLU A 71 -7.52 -6.24 -10.48
CA GLU A 71 -7.93 -6.68 -11.79
C GLU A 71 -7.50 -8.10 -12.07
N GLU A 72 -6.26 -8.42 -11.74
CA GLU A 72 -5.72 -9.74 -12.00
C GLU A 72 -6.41 -10.82 -11.17
N ARG A 73 -6.81 -10.49 -9.96
CA ARG A 73 -7.41 -11.46 -9.06
C ARG A 73 -8.93 -11.40 -9.07
N GLY A 74 -9.50 -10.52 -9.88
CA GLY A 74 -10.95 -10.42 -9.98
C GLY A 74 -11.62 -9.84 -8.75
N ILE A 75 -10.95 -8.97 -8.04
CA ILE A 75 -11.50 -8.34 -6.84
C ILE A 75 -12.18 -7.04 -7.22
N ALA A 76 -13.39 -6.87 -6.77
CA ALA A 76 -14.17 -5.68 -7.13
C ALA A 76 -13.80 -4.44 -6.31
#